data_4a357fec221359bfa31d6bf75dc7b1b5
#
_entry.id   4a357fec221359bfa31d6bf75dc7b1b5
#
_cell.length_a   1.000
_cell.length_b   1.000
_cell.length_c   1.000
_cell.angle_alpha   90.00
_cell.angle_beta   90.00
_cell.angle_gamma   90.00
#
_symmetry.space_group_name_H-M   'P 1'
#
loop_
_entity.id
_entity.type
_entity.pdbx_description
1 polymer ?
#
loop_
_entity_poly.entity_id
_entity_poly.type
_entity_poly.pdbx_seq_one_letter_code
_entity_poly.pdbx_strand_id
1 'polypeptide(L)'
;MKKTISVFALVLLLAALLQSWAMKESHPAIGGKSELNVATFNLRMDTEKDGVNAWPNRKEMVKGLIRFHDFDIFGTQEGFKHMLDGVAELDGYAYIGAGRDDGEDAGEHSAIFYKTSRFDLLDKGNFWFSETPDVPGKGWDATCCNRICSWGKFRDKESGK
;
A
#
# COMPACT_ATOMS: atom_id res chain seq x y z
N MET A 1 -70.73 15.82 -16.89
CA MET A 1 -70.38 14.54 -16.25
C MET A 1 -68.96 14.67 -15.67
N LYS A 2 -68.85 14.89 -14.36
CA LYS A 2 -67.54 14.93 -13.67
C LYS A 2 -67.16 13.53 -13.29
N LYS A 3 -66.07 13.03 -13.85
CA LYS A 3 -65.50 11.71 -13.49
C LYS A 3 -64.77 11.86 -12.15
N THR A 4 -65.37 11.40 -11.08
CA THR A 4 -64.71 11.24 -9.78
C THR A 4 -63.73 10.09 -9.87
N ILE A 5 -62.45 10.36 -9.92
CA ILE A 5 -61.39 9.34 -9.77
C ILE A 5 -61.47 8.85 -8.31
N SER A 6 -61.73 7.56 -8.14
CA SER A 6 -61.86 6.97 -6.80
C SER A 6 -60.54 7.12 -6.04
N VAL A 7 -60.61 7.58 -4.79
CA VAL A 7 -59.46 7.69 -3.89
C VAL A 7 -58.68 6.39 -3.79
N PHE A 8 -59.35 5.24 -3.95
CA PHE A 8 -58.74 3.90 -4.02
C PHE A 8 -57.78 3.73 -5.21
N ALA A 9 -58.13 4.30 -6.38
CA ALA A 9 -57.26 4.22 -7.57
C ALA A 9 -56.00 5.09 -7.40
N LEU A 10 -56.08 6.19 -6.70
CA LEU A 10 -54.94 7.07 -6.42
C LEU A 10 -53.97 6.46 -5.40
N VAL A 11 -54.50 5.77 -4.38
CA VAL A 11 -53.69 5.08 -3.38
C VAL A 11 -52.93 3.88 -3.98
N LEU A 12 -53.54 3.13 -4.89
CA LEU A 12 -52.89 2.02 -5.60
C LEU A 12 -51.83 2.50 -6.56
N LEU A 13 -52.01 3.65 -7.23
CA LEU A 13 -50.97 4.24 -8.08
C LEU A 13 -49.75 4.76 -7.28
N LEU A 14 -50.01 5.37 -6.12
CA LEU A 14 -48.96 5.81 -5.21
C LEU A 14 -48.16 4.64 -4.60
N ALA A 15 -48.84 3.53 -4.25
CA ALA A 15 -48.17 2.33 -3.76
C ALA A 15 -47.30 1.66 -4.83
N ALA A 16 -47.76 1.64 -6.10
CA ALA A 16 -46.98 1.13 -7.22
C ALA A 16 -45.72 1.98 -7.53
N LEU A 17 -45.83 3.32 -7.38
CA LEU A 17 -44.69 4.24 -7.54
C LEU A 17 -43.67 4.13 -6.40
N LEU A 18 -44.12 3.86 -5.17
CA LEU A 18 -43.24 3.65 -4.03
C LEU A 18 -42.50 2.29 -4.12
N GLN A 19 -43.12 1.25 -4.69
CA GLN A 19 -42.48 -0.04 -4.92
C GLN A 19 -41.46 0.02 -6.04
N SER A 20 -41.63 0.85 -7.06
CA SER A 20 -40.64 1.03 -8.14
C SER A 20 -39.36 1.76 -7.66
N TRP A 21 -39.45 2.52 -6.56
CA TRP A 21 -38.28 3.15 -5.96
C TRP A 21 -37.51 2.24 -5.01
N ALA A 22 -38.16 1.20 -4.50
CA ALA A 22 -37.51 0.22 -3.62
C ALA A 22 -36.74 -0.90 -4.37
N MET A 23 -36.98 -1.06 -5.66
CA MET A 23 -36.15 -1.87 -6.55
C MET A 23 -34.97 -1.05 -7.07
N LYS A 24 -34.11 -0.55 -6.17
CA LYS A 24 -32.75 -0.25 -6.53
C LYS A 24 -32.11 -1.61 -6.84
N GLU A 25 -32.09 -1.95 -8.12
CA GLU A 25 -31.39 -3.13 -8.60
C GLU A 25 -30.00 -3.13 -7.96
N SER A 26 -29.76 -4.04 -7.05
CA SER A 26 -28.40 -4.46 -6.71
C SER A 26 -27.86 -5.12 -7.98
N HIS A 27 -27.34 -4.30 -8.89
CA HIS A 27 -26.47 -4.86 -9.91
C HIS A 27 -25.40 -5.62 -9.14
N PRO A 28 -25.23 -6.94 -9.38
CA PRO A 28 -24.04 -7.61 -8.89
C PRO A 28 -22.90 -6.76 -9.45
N ALA A 29 -22.03 -6.28 -8.58
CA ALA A 29 -20.82 -5.61 -9.01
C ALA A 29 -20.13 -6.59 -9.96
N ILE A 30 -20.31 -6.35 -11.25
CA ILE A 30 -19.54 -7.04 -12.30
C ILE A 30 -18.12 -6.73 -11.87
N GLY A 31 -17.37 -7.76 -11.47
CA GLY A 31 -16.08 -7.67 -10.80
C GLY A 31 -15.26 -6.52 -11.36
N GLY A 32 -15.37 -5.38 -10.69
CA GLY A 32 -14.57 -4.22 -11.01
C GLY A 32 -13.15 -4.70 -10.86
N LYS A 33 -12.36 -4.56 -11.89
CA LYS A 33 -10.92 -4.80 -11.86
C LYS A 33 -10.43 -3.96 -10.70
N SER A 34 -10.16 -4.55 -9.54
CA SER A 34 -9.75 -3.78 -8.37
C SER A 34 -8.44 -3.10 -8.77
N GLU A 35 -8.46 -1.80 -8.82
CA GLU A 35 -7.30 -1.00 -9.19
C GLU A 35 -6.26 -1.15 -8.09
N LEU A 36 -5.01 -1.44 -8.45
CA LEU A 36 -3.91 -1.59 -7.54
C LEU A 36 -3.00 -0.38 -7.66
N ASN A 37 -2.88 0.40 -6.58
CA ASN A 37 -2.03 1.58 -6.53
C ASN A 37 -0.63 1.19 -6.02
N VAL A 38 0.30 1.03 -6.95
CA VAL A 38 1.68 0.59 -6.69
C VAL A 38 2.65 1.75 -6.90
N ALA A 39 3.64 1.88 -6.00
CA ALA A 39 4.67 2.90 -6.11
C ALA A 39 6.08 2.37 -5.81
N THR A 40 7.06 3.12 -6.26
CA THR A 40 8.44 3.06 -5.79
C THR A 40 8.85 4.43 -5.26
N PHE A 41 9.47 4.48 -4.10
CA PHE A 41 9.72 5.74 -3.39
C PHE A 41 11.10 5.72 -2.71
N ASN A 42 12.10 6.34 -3.34
CA ASN A 42 13.38 6.56 -2.68
C ASN A 42 13.16 7.57 -1.54
N LEU A 43 13.43 7.13 -0.30
CA LEU A 43 13.23 7.96 0.89
C LEU A 43 14.34 9.00 1.08
N ARG A 44 15.42 8.93 0.33
CA ARG A 44 16.66 9.68 0.59
C ARG A 44 17.19 9.41 2.00
N MET A 45 18.33 8.79 2.12
CA MET A 45 18.96 8.44 3.39
C MET A 45 18.99 9.60 4.39
N ASP A 46 18.94 9.28 5.66
CA ASP A 46 19.10 10.27 6.71
C ASP A 46 20.57 10.69 6.82
N THR A 47 20.83 11.96 6.63
CA THR A 47 22.16 12.56 6.76
C THR A 47 22.07 14.01 7.20
N GLU A 48 22.91 14.41 8.14
CA GLU A 48 23.01 15.80 8.59
C GLU A 48 23.41 16.78 7.47
N LYS A 49 24.04 16.26 6.40
CA LYS A 49 24.42 17.07 5.23
C LYS A 49 23.23 17.66 4.49
N ASP A 50 22.04 17.07 4.64
CA ASP A 50 20.81 17.56 4.04
C ASP A 50 20.19 18.74 4.81
N GLY A 51 20.73 19.11 5.98
CA GLY A 51 20.33 20.29 6.75
C GLY A 51 18.84 20.34 7.02
N VAL A 52 18.17 21.36 6.53
CA VAL A 52 16.71 21.53 6.68
C VAL A 52 15.89 20.41 6.03
N ASN A 53 16.48 19.67 5.10
CA ASN A 53 15.85 18.52 4.42
C ASN A 53 16.27 17.17 5.03
N ALA A 54 16.98 17.15 6.17
CA ALA A 54 17.27 15.91 6.90
C ALA A 54 15.98 15.20 7.33
N TRP A 55 16.06 13.90 7.50
CA TRP A 55 14.89 13.05 7.77
C TRP A 55 13.95 13.54 8.87
N PRO A 56 14.42 14.00 10.04
CA PRO A 56 13.54 14.48 11.10
C PRO A 56 12.61 15.61 10.67
N ASN A 57 13.06 16.46 9.74
CA ASN A 57 12.30 17.61 9.26
C ASN A 57 11.30 17.27 8.15
N ARG A 58 11.53 16.20 7.39
CA ARG A 58 10.68 15.82 6.25
C ARG A 58 9.81 14.57 6.48
N LYS A 59 10.01 13.84 7.59
CA LYS A 59 9.27 12.63 7.91
C LYS A 59 7.75 12.81 7.73
N GLU A 60 7.19 13.86 8.31
CA GLU A 60 5.74 14.08 8.23
C GLU A 60 5.25 14.44 6.83
N MET A 61 6.06 15.12 6.02
CA MET A 61 5.75 15.37 4.62
C MET A 61 5.76 14.07 3.81
N VAL A 62 6.74 13.19 4.03
CA VAL A 62 6.79 11.86 3.40
C VAL A 62 5.55 11.03 3.74
N LYS A 63 5.18 10.97 5.03
CA LYS A 63 3.95 10.32 5.48
C LYS A 63 2.71 10.95 4.84
N GLY A 64 2.70 12.27 4.71
CA GLY A 64 1.63 13.01 4.04
C GLY A 64 1.47 12.62 2.57
N LEU A 65 2.58 12.46 1.84
CA LEU A 65 2.55 11.99 0.45
C LEU A 65 2.01 10.56 0.33
N ILE A 66 2.44 9.65 1.20
CA ILE A 66 1.94 8.26 1.20
C ILE A 66 0.43 8.24 1.44
N ARG A 67 -0.08 9.02 2.42
CA ARG A 67 -1.53 9.16 2.67
C ARG A 67 -2.28 9.78 1.49
N PHE A 68 -1.72 10.83 0.88
CA PHE A 68 -2.36 11.54 -0.23
C PHE A 68 -2.53 10.65 -1.46
N HIS A 69 -1.49 9.89 -1.80
CA HIS A 69 -1.53 8.98 -2.95
C HIS A 69 -2.20 7.65 -2.64
N ASP A 70 -2.45 7.35 -1.38
CA ASP A 70 -3.13 6.14 -0.90
C ASP A 70 -2.56 4.86 -1.49
N PHE A 71 -1.23 4.72 -1.50
CA PHE A 71 -0.57 3.55 -2.06
C PHE A 71 -1.03 2.26 -1.38
N ASP A 72 -1.36 1.25 -2.17
CA ASP A 72 -1.72 -0.07 -1.64
C ASP A 72 -0.48 -0.88 -1.26
N ILE A 73 0.55 -0.78 -2.10
CA ILE A 73 1.86 -1.40 -1.89
C ILE A 73 2.94 -0.52 -2.52
N PHE A 74 4.06 -0.33 -1.82
CA PHE A 74 5.17 0.45 -2.36
C PHE A 74 6.53 -0.04 -1.87
N GLY A 75 7.50 -0.02 -2.78
CA GLY A 75 8.91 -0.30 -2.46
C GLY A 75 9.64 0.98 -2.07
N THR A 76 10.52 0.91 -1.08
CA THR A 76 11.37 2.02 -0.67
C THR A 76 12.85 1.72 -0.93
N GLN A 77 13.64 2.78 -1.08
CA GLN A 77 15.10 2.73 -1.18
C GLN A 77 15.70 3.74 -0.21
N GLU A 78 16.95 3.53 0.17
CA GLU A 78 17.75 4.38 1.07
C GLU A 78 17.17 4.56 2.48
N GLY A 79 16.22 3.71 2.89
CA GLY A 79 15.63 3.76 4.21
C GLY A 79 16.52 3.09 5.26
N PHE A 80 16.92 3.81 6.31
CA PHE A 80 17.44 3.18 7.52
C PHE A 80 16.29 2.69 8.41
N LYS A 81 16.57 1.75 9.32
CA LYS A 81 15.57 1.17 10.21
C LYS A 81 14.68 2.23 10.89
N HIS A 82 15.26 3.25 11.50
CA HIS A 82 14.51 4.32 12.17
C HIS A 82 13.62 5.13 11.23
N MET A 83 14.01 5.24 9.94
CA MET A 83 13.18 5.91 8.93
C MET A 83 11.97 5.05 8.58
N LEU A 84 12.20 3.74 8.40
CA LEU A 84 11.12 2.79 8.11
C LEU A 84 10.13 2.70 9.28
N ASP A 85 10.62 2.67 10.52
CA ASP A 85 9.78 2.71 11.72
C ASP A 85 8.95 4.00 11.75
N GLY A 86 9.56 5.13 11.38
CA GLY A 86 8.85 6.39 11.25
C GLY A 86 7.74 6.39 10.18
N VAL A 87 7.93 5.68 9.07
CA VAL A 87 6.87 5.49 8.06
C VAL A 87 5.82 4.50 8.57
N ALA A 88 6.22 3.44 9.30
CA ALA A 88 5.33 2.44 9.87
C ALA A 88 4.41 2.98 10.97
N GLU A 89 4.63 4.21 11.48
CA GLU A 89 3.66 4.94 12.31
C GLU A 89 2.35 5.25 11.56
N LEU A 90 2.31 5.08 10.23
CA LEU A 90 1.09 5.17 9.44
C LEU A 90 0.16 4.00 9.73
N ASP A 91 -1.03 4.30 10.24
CA ASP A 91 -2.04 3.29 10.51
C ASP A 91 -2.38 2.48 9.25
N GLY A 92 -2.50 1.17 9.42
CA GLY A 92 -2.90 0.25 8.36
C GLY A 92 -1.77 -0.22 7.45
N TYR A 93 -0.53 0.26 7.64
CA TYR A 93 0.63 -0.23 6.90
C TYR A 93 1.50 -1.16 7.75
N ALA A 94 2.05 -2.17 7.10
CA ALA A 94 3.18 -2.96 7.60
C ALA A 94 4.28 -2.97 6.54
N TYR A 95 5.49 -3.39 6.91
CA TYR A 95 6.58 -3.55 5.95
C TYR A 95 7.37 -4.83 6.17
N ILE A 96 8.07 -5.23 5.12
CA ILE A 96 9.07 -6.29 5.08
C ILE A 96 10.36 -5.74 4.49
N GLY A 97 11.46 -6.41 4.76
CA GLY A 97 12.80 -6.07 4.29
C GLY A 97 13.78 -6.12 5.45
N ALA A 98 15.06 -6.21 5.12
CA ALA A 98 16.15 -6.25 6.07
C ALA A 98 17.26 -5.26 5.68
N GLY A 99 18.11 -4.93 6.63
CA GLY A 99 19.28 -4.11 6.43
C GLY A 99 20.33 -4.84 5.58
N ARG A 100 20.89 -4.13 4.61
CA ARG A 100 21.81 -4.72 3.64
C ARG A 100 23.15 -5.18 4.23
N ASP A 101 23.52 -4.67 5.43
CA ASP A 101 24.84 -4.89 5.99
C ASP A 101 24.90 -6.13 6.87
N ASP A 102 23.82 -6.50 7.54
CA ASP A 102 23.77 -7.66 8.46
C ASP A 102 22.58 -8.63 8.20
N GLY A 103 21.63 -8.23 7.34
CA GLY A 103 20.41 -9.01 7.11
C GLY A 103 19.35 -8.81 8.20
N GLU A 104 19.56 -7.90 9.10
CA GLU A 104 18.66 -7.54 10.20
C GLU A 104 18.30 -6.03 10.10
N ASP A 105 18.93 -5.18 10.88
CA ASP A 105 18.59 -3.76 10.99
C ASP A 105 19.70 -2.82 10.48
N ALA A 106 20.92 -3.31 10.18
CA ALA A 106 22.05 -2.47 9.81
C ALA A 106 22.08 -2.12 8.32
N GLY A 107 22.40 -0.86 8.05
CA GLY A 107 22.50 -0.32 6.70
C GLY A 107 21.15 0.10 6.10
N GLU A 108 21.20 0.44 4.82
CA GLU A 108 19.99 0.79 4.07
C GLU A 108 19.16 -0.45 3.77
N HIS A 109 17.84 -0.26 3.77
CA HIS A 109 16.85 -1.29 3.42
C HIS A 109 16.25 -0.99 2.05
N SER A 110 15.91 -2.06 1.33
CA SER A 110 14.99 -2.05 0.20
C SER A 110 13.65 -2.61 0.68
N ALA A 111 12.90 -1.84 1.47
CA ALA A 111 11.70 -2.33 2.13
C ALA A 111 10.48 -2.26 1.24
N ILE A 112 9.50 -3.13 1.51
CA ILE A 112 8.18 -3.15 0.85
C ILE A 112 7.13 -2.87 1.91
N PHE A 113 6.43 -1.75 1.79
CA PHE A 113 5.27 -1.39 2.58
C PHE A 113 4.00 -1.84 1.88
N TYR A 114 3.00 -2.27 2.66
CA TYR A 114 1.72 -2.72 2.13
C TYR A 114 0.58 -2.45 3.11
N LYS A 115 -0.62 -2.21 2.58
CA LYS A 115 -1.85 -2.10 3.38
C LYS A 115 -2.25 -3.46 3.94
N THR A 116 -2.30 -3.59 5.26
CA THR A 116 -2.71 -4.82 5.94
C THR A 116 -4.19 -5.13 5.77
N SER A 117 -5.02 -4.13 5.49
CA SER A 117 -6.44 -4.33 5.15
C SER A 117 -6.63 -5.00 3.80
N ARG A 118 -5.71 -4.77 2.84
CA ARG A 118 -5.80 -5.29 1.47
C ARG A 118 -5.02 -6.58 1.26
N PHE A 119 -3.85 -6.74 1.89
CA PHE A 119 -2.96 -7.86 1.61
C PHE A 119 -2.76 -8.78 2.81
N ASP A 120 -2.71 -10.09 2.53
CA ASP A 120 -2.07 -11.08 3.39
C ASP A 120 -0.66 -11.36 2.85
N LEU A 121 0.34 -11.23 3.70
CA LEU A 121 1.70 -11.65 3.39
C LEU A 121 1.79 -13.18 3.53
N LEU A 122 2.08 -13.87 2.43
CA LEU A 122 2.16 -15.33 2.38
C LEU A 122 3.59 -15.83 2.56
N ASP A 123 4.56 -15.09 2.00
CA ASP A 123 5.98 -15.44 2.06
C ASP A 123 6.84 -14.20 1.84
N LYS A 124 8.07 -14.19 2.34
CA LYS A 124 9.02 -13.08 2.20
C LYS A 124 10.44 -13.56 2.28
N GLY A 125 11.35 -12.78 1.72
CA GLY A 125 12.77 -13.05 1.85
C GLY A 125 13.62 -11.88 1.37
N ASN A 126 14.92 -12.06 1.53
CA ASN A 126 15.94 -11.14 1.05
C ASN A 126 17.02 -11.93 0.36
N PHE A 127 17.68 -11.30 -0.59
CA PHE A 127 18.93 -11.85 -1.16
C PHE A 127 19.87 -10.71 -1.54
N TRP A 128 21.16 -11.01 -1.56
CA TRP A 128 22.21 -10.07 -1.93
C TRP A 128 22.64 -10.30 -3.37
N PHE A 129 22.91 -9.20 -4.07
CA PHE A 129 23.54 -9.24 -5.39
C PHE A 129 25.03 -9.53 -5.24
N SER A 130 25.35 -10.77 -4.93
CA SER A 130 26.70 -11.28 -4.69
C SER A 130 26.82 -12.73 -5.13
N GLU A 131 28.01 -13.30 -5.08
CA GLU A 131 28.26 -14.73 -5.34
C GLU A 131 27.62 -15.63 -4.26
N THR A 132 27.29 -15.06 -3.10
CA THR A 132 26.65 -15.75 -1.98
C THR A 132 25.33 -15.03 -1.62
N PRO A 133 24.26 -15.21 -2.42
CA PRO A 133 23.04 -14.39 -2.28
C PRO A 133 22.29 -14.57 -0.96
N ASP A 134 22.51 -15.68 -0.26
CA ASP A 134 21.79 -16.00 0.98
C ASP A 134 22.42 -15.37 2.24
N VAL A 135 23.57 -14.70 2.10
CA VAL A 135 24.25 -14.04 3.22
C VAL A 135 24.69 -12.63 2.84
N PRO A 136 24.76 -11.69 3.82
CA PRO A 136 25.24 -10.34 3.56
C PRO A 136 26.63 -10.35 2.92
N GLY A 137 26.74 -9.71 1.76
CA GLY A 137 27.99 -9.71 1.02
C GLY A 137 27.99 -8.67 -0.10
N LYS A 138 29.21 -8.25 -0.47
CA LYS A 138 29.44 -7.39 -1.62
C LYS A 138 29.37 -8.19 -2.91
N GLY A 139 28.71 -7.63 -3.90
CA GLY A 139 28.80 -8.15 -5.27
C GLY A 139 30.16 -7.89 -5.91
N TRP A 140 30.44 -8.63 -6.96
CA TRP A 140 31.70 -8.59 -7.71
C TRP A 140 32.02 -7.24 -8.35
N ASP A 141 31.01 -6.41 -8.64
CA ASP A 141 31.12 -5.08 -9.22
C ASP A 141 30.81 -3.95 -8.22
N ALA A 142 30.47 -4.28 -6.97
CA ALA A 142 30.13 -3.32 -5.95
C ALA A 142 31.37 -2.66 -5.36
N THR A 143 31.60 -1.40 -5.69
CA THR A 143 32.76 -0.64 -5.21
C THR A 143 32.64 -0.20 -3.74
N CYS A 144 31.42 0.02 -3.23
CA CYS A 144 31.24 0.52 -1.86
C CYS A 144 30.47 -0.45 -0.93
N CYS A 145 29.30 -0.87 -1.29
CA CYS A 145 28.30 -1.31 -0.33
C CYS A 145 27.61 -2.59 -0.79
N ASN A 146 27.08 -3.37 0.15
CA ASN A 146 26.21 -4.49 -0.17
C ASN A 146 24.98 -4.00 -0.92
N ARG A 147 24.46 -4.83 -1.81
CA ARG A 147 23.22 -4.58 -2.55
C ARG A 147 22.24 -5.70 -2.23
N ILE A 148 21.08 -5.31 -1.70
CA ILE A 148 20.03 -6.24 -1.25
C ILE A 148 18.77 -6.07 -2.09
N CYS A 149 18.05 -7.15 -2.31
CA CYS A 149 16.69 -7.18 -2.78
C CYS A 149 15.81 -7.83 -1.74
N SER A 150 14.74 -7.14 -1.35
CA SER A 150 13.67 -7.73 -0.55
C SER A 150 12.52 -8.11 -1.47
N TRP A 151 11.89 -9.24 -1.19
CA TRP A 151 10.72 -9.70 -1.94
C TRP A 151 9.62 -10.18 -0.99
N GLY A 152 8.37 -10.09 -1.45
CA GLY A 152 7.22 -10.62 -0.74
C GLY A 152 6.22 -11.26 -1.69
N LYS A 153 5.59 -12.34 -1.25
CA LYS A 153 4.45 -12.96 -1.89
C LYS A 153 3.20 -12.56 -1.13
N PHE A 154 2.30 -11.90 -1.80
CA PHE A 154 1.07 -11.37 -1.19
C PHE A 154 -0.16 -12.01 -1.83
N ARG A 155 -1.22 -12.13 -1.03
CA ARG A 155 -2.57 -12.40 -1.52
C ARG A 155 -3.39 -11.13 -1.38
N ASP A 156 -3.91 -10.63 -2.50
CA ASP A 156 -4.86 -9.53 -2.50
C ASP A 156 -6.25 -10.04 -2.06
N LYS A 157 -6.74 -9.54 -0.94
CA LYS A 157 -8.03 -9.93 -0.35
C LYS A 157 -9.23 -9.49 -1.18
N GLU A 158 -9.07 -8.44 -2.00
CA GLU A 158 -10.16 -7.94 -2.85
C GLU A 158 -10.36 -8.82 -4.08
N SER A 159 -9.26 -9.21 -4.74
CA SER A 159 -9.33 -10.04 -5.95
C SER A 159 -9.21 -11.54 -5.67
N GLY A 160 -8.72 -11.92 -4.48
CA GLY A 160 -8.46 -13.31 -4.10
C GLY A 160 -7.21 -13.92 -4.74
N LYS A 161 -6.41 -13.13 -5.46
CA LYS A 161 -5.21 -13.56 -6.19
C LYS A 161 -3.95 -13.39 -5.37
#